data_2da329bb424bebbf0ac2d1bf9fc63b7d
#
_entry.id   2da329bb424bebbf0ac2d1bf9fc63b7d
#
_cell.length_a   1.000
_cell.length_b   1.000
_cell.length_c   1.000
_cell.angle_alpha   90.00
_cell.angle_beta   90.00
_cell.angle_gamma   90.00
#
_symmetry.space_group_name_H-M   'P 1'
#
loop_
_entity.id
_entity.type
_entity.pdbx_description
1 polymer ?
#
loop_
_entity_poly.entity_id
_entity_poly.type
_entity_poly.pdbx_seq_one_letter_code
_entity_poly.pdbx_strand_id
1 'polypeptide(L)'
;MKKALVGYTGFVGSNIYAATDFDAVYNSKNIDEIITYVLFAIILQIVLPIKITTNFVSEKILKGTIINYLNKPNRLIVITFFTTLGNFLYKLKFQVLPILVIYILLFYNLIFRTISLKRFVLFIFVYILSYIVAFLLGYIIALLSTVFIRINGVSELVNALLIIFGGGLLPLDLYPKLLLRISEITPFYAVMYAPISIIVHDNDLGKVLFILGVQIFWLIILLIISKRLSQYVFNKFDIMGG
;
A
#
# COMPACT_ATOMS: atom_id res chain seq x y z
N MET A 1 20.37 6.36 42.67
CA MET A 1 19.29 6.85 41.82
C MET A 1 18.49 5.75 41.08
N LYS A 2 18.75 4.45 41.33
CA LYS A 2 18.06 3.29 40.73
C LYS A 2 16.91 2.70 41.54
N LYS A 3 16.65 3.19 42.77
CA LYS A 3 15.62 2.63 43.67
C LYS A 3 14.31 3.42 43.77
N ALA A 4 14.20 4.59 43.12
CA ALA A 4 12.98 5.41 43.16
C ALA A 4 11.97 5.08 42.02
N LEU A 5 12.34 4.24 41.06
CA LEU A 5 11.51 3.87 39.89
C LEU A 5 10.65 2.60 40.10
N VAL A 6 10.85 1.88 41.24
CA VAL A 6 10.17 0.61 41.51
C VAL A 6 8.81 0.79 42.22
N GLY A 7 8.46 1.99 42.64
CA GLY A 7 7.24 2.27 43.42
C GLY A 7 5.98 2.63 42.61
N TYR A 8 6.08 2.79 41.29
CA TYR A 8 4.92 3.14 40.42
C TYR A 8 4.39 1.98 39.58
N THR A 9 4.73 0.74 39.90
CA THR A 9 4.55 -0.44 39.08
C THR A 9 3.17 -1.11 39.10
N GLY A 10 2.16 -0.54 39.79
CA GLY A 10 0.82 -1.14 39.87
C GLY A 10 -0.14 -0.79 38.74
N PHE A 11 0.02 0.37 38.10
CA PHE A 11 -0.91 0.82 37.04
C PHE A 11 -0.22 1.13 35.68
N VAL A 12 1.10 1.16 35.66
CA VAL A 12 1.94 1.44 34.49
C VAL A 12 2.58 0.17 33.90
N GLY A 13 2.41 -0.96 34.56
CA GLY A 13 3.09 -2.23 34.21
C GLY A 13 2.82 -2.72 32.78
N SER A 14 1.61 -2.58 32.27
CA SER A 14 1.27 -3.02 30.92
C SER A 14 1.88 -2.13 29.81
N ASN A 15 2.04 -0.84 30.07
CA ASN A 15 2.61 0.11 29.10
C ASN A 15 4.15 0.08 29.07
N ILE A 16 4.78 -0.27 30.22
CA ILE A 16 6.25 -0.40 30.32
C ILE A 16 6.73 -1.67 29.60
N TYR A 17 5.99 -2.77 29.66
CA TYR A 17 6.32 -3.98 28.91
C TYR A 17 6.22 -3.76 27.40
N ALA A 18 5.24 -2.99 26.94
CA ALA A 18 5.14 -2.61 25.52
C ALA A 18 6.31 -1.70 25.09
N ALA A 19 6.76 -0.78 25.95
CA ALA A 19 7.89 0.10 25.67
C ALA A 19 9.23 -0.65 25.69
N THR A 20 9.43 -1.59 26.64
CA THR A 20 10.64 -2.42 26.70
C THR A 20 10.72 -3.40 25.52
N ASP A 21 9.60 -3.95 25.07
CA ASP A 21 9.55 -4.77 23.86
C ASP A 21 9.86 -3.93 22.61
N PHE A 22 9.37 -2.68 22.53
CA PHE A 22 9.66 -1.77 21.45
C PHE A 22 11.15 -1.40 21.39
N ASP A 23 11.75 -1.02 22.50
CA ASP A 23 13.17 -0.70 22.59
C ASP A 23 14.07 -1.91 22.27
N ALA A 24 13.68 -3.11 22.71
CA ALA A 24 14.40 -4.33 22.40
C ALA A 24 14.33 -4.69 20.91
N VAL A 25 13.16 -4.56 20.28
CA VAL A 25 12.97 -4.80 18.84
C VAL A 25 13.65 -3.71 18.01
N TYR A 26 13.59 -2.44 18.45
CA TYR A 26 14.26 -1.34 17.78
C TYR A 26 15.78 -1.48 17.82
N ASN A 27 16.36 -1.81 18.97
CA ASN A 27 17.80 -2.02 19.14
C ASN A 27 18.31 -3.31 18.45
N SER A 28 17.45 -4.29 18.20
CA SER A 28 17.81 -5.52 17.47
C SER A 28 17.83 -5.38 15.97
N LYS A 29 17.12 -4.38 15.41
CA LYS A 29 17.11 -4.10 13.97
C LYS A 29 18.29 -3.20 13.60
N ASN A 30 19.00 -3.60 12.54
CA ASN A 30 20.02 -2.76 11.93
C ASN A 30 19.39 -1.43 11.47
N ILE A 31 19.94 -0.31 11.91
CA ILE A 31 19.54 1.05 11.48
C ILE A 31 19.48 1.12 9.95
N ASP A 32 20.37 0.42 9.28
CA ASP A 32 20.46 0.32 7.82
C ASP A 32 19.17 -0.24 7.20
N GLU A 33 18.56 -1.26 7.82
CA GLU A 33 17.30 -1.84 7.35
C GLU A 33 16.14 -0.85 7.50
N ILE A 34 16.10 -0.13 8.61
CA ILE A 34 15.04 0.87 8.86
C ILE A 34 15.14 2.02 7.85
N ILE A 35 16.34 2.53 7.58
CA ILE A 35 16.57 3.60 6.59
C ILE A 35 16.15 3.12 5.21
N THR A 36 16.55 1.92 4.83
CA THR A 36 16.17 1.32 3.53
C THR A 36 14.66 1.12 3.44
N TYR A 37 14.02 0.64 4.51
CA TYR A 37 12.57 0.48 4.58
C TYR A 37 11.84 1.80 4.35
N VAL A 38 12.21 2.86 5.08
CA VAL A 38 11.58 4.18 4.98
C VAL A 38 11.73 4.75 3.56
N LEU A 39 12.88 4.59 2.93
CA LEU A 39 13.07 5.02 1.55
C LEU A 39 12.09 4.31 0.60
N PHE A 40 12.02 2.97 0.66
CA PHE A 40 11.11 2.22 -0.20
C PHE A 40 9.64 2.54 0.11
N ALA A 41 9.30 2.80 1.39
CA ALA A 41 7.96 3.24 1.78
C ALA A 41 7.59 4.59 1.12
N ILE A 42 8.49 5.57 1.13
CA ILE A 42 8.28 6.85 0.45
C ILE A 42 8.14 6.66 -1.07
N ILE A 43 9.03 5.87 -1.68
CA ILE A 43 8.97 5.59 -3.12
C ILE A 43 7.64 4.94 -3.50
N LEU A 44 7.21 3.92 -2.75
CA LEU A 44 5.95 3.24 -3.02
C LEU A 44 4.76 4.19 -2.89
N GLN A 45 4.71 5.02 -1.83
CA GLN A 45 3.63 6.02 -1.67
C GLN A 45 3.52 6.96 -2.87
N ILE A 46 4.64 7.36 -3.46
CA ILE A 46 4.66 8.23 -4.64
C ILE A 46 4.04 7.52 -5.85
N VAL A 47 4.39 6.25 -6.08
CA VAL A 47 4.04 5.54 -7.33
C VAL A 47 2.74 4.74 -7.25
N LEU A 48 2.17 4.54 -6.06
CA LEU A 48 0.91 3.80 -5.91
C LEU A 48 -0.22 4.43 -6.73
N PRO A 49 -1.03 3.62 -7.45
CA PRO A 49 -2.06 4.12 -8.36
C PRO A 49 -3.37 4.52 -7.69
N ILE A 50 -3.57 4.31 -6.37
CA ILE A 50 -4.85 4.49 -5.69
C ILE A 50 -5.46 5.86 -5.99
N LYS A 51 -4.73 6.94 -5.67
CA LYS A 51 -5.22 8.32 -5.82
C LYS A 51 -5.53 8.71 -7.27
N ILE A 52 -4.63 8.37 -8.19
CA ILE A 52 -4.83 8.69 -9.62
C ILE A 52 -6.01 7.92 -10.21
N THR A 53 -6.16 6.63 -9.85
CA THR A 53 -7.28 5.80 -10.27
C THR A 53 -8.59 6.36 -9.74
N THR A 54 -8.64 6.68 -8.44
CA THR A 54 -9.81 7.25 -7.80
C THR A 54 -10.24 8.54 -8.47
N ASN A 55 -9.32 9.48 -8.66
CA ASN A 55 -9.64 10.78 -9.27
C ASN A 55 -10.10 10.64 -10.72
N PHE A 56 -9.41 9.83 -11.53
CA PHE A 56 -9.73 9.67 -12.95
C PHE A 56 -11.12 9.10 -13.19
N VAL A 57 -11.52 8.09 -12.41
CA VAL A 57 -12.83 7.43 -12.59
C VAL A 57 -13.95 8.24 -11.91
N SER A 58 -13.72 8.75 -10.69
CA SER A 58 -14.73 9.57 -10.00
C SER A 58 -15.07 10.85 -10.76
N GLU A 59 -14.09 11.49 -11.41
CA GLU A 59 -14.32 12.64 -12.27
C GLU A 59 -15.25 12.30 -13.44
N LYS A 60 -15.07 11.14 -14.07
CA LYS A 60 -15.95 10.68 -15.16
C LYS A 60 -17.38 10.40 -14.67
N ILE A 61 -17.51 9.87 -13.45
CA ILE A 61 -18.81 9.64 -12.82
C ILE A 61 -19.51 10.97 -12.50
N LEU A 62 -18.82 11.88 -11.82
CA LEU A 62 -19.37 13.15 -11.38
C LEU A 62 -19.74 14.09 -12.55
N LYS A 63 -18.96 14.05 -13.64
CA LYS A 63 -19.24 14.81 -14.88
C LYS A 63 -20.26 14.12 -15.80
N GLY A 64 -20.76 12.94 -15.44
CA GLY A 64 -21.69 12.16 -16.27
C GLY A 64 -21.07 11.55 -17.53
N THR A 65 -19.77 11.77 -17.80
CA THR A 65 -19.08 11.26 -19.00
C THR A 65 -18.88 9.73 -18.97
N ILE A 66 -19.22 9.08 -17.87
CA ILE A 66 -19.24 7.62 -17.74
C ILE A 66 -20.22 6.98 -18.74
N ILE A 67 -21.25 7.72 -19.17
CA ILE A 67 -22.26 7.29 -20.15
C ILE A 67 -21.60 6.80 -21.45
N ASN A 68 -20.48 7.39 -21.86
CA ASN A 68 -19.73 6.98 -23.05
C ASN A 68 -19.16 5.54 -22.97
N TYR A 69 -19.21 4.92 -21.78
CA TYR A 69 -18.72 3.58 -21.50
C TYR A 69 -19.83 2.58 -21.18
N LEU A 70 -21.12 3.01 -21.18
CA LEU A 70 -22.25 2.14 -20.82
C LEU A 70 -22.28 0.85 -21.66
N ASN A 71 -22.11 0.98 -22.96
CA ASN A 71 -22.12 -0.17 -23.89
C ASN A 71 -20.86 -1.05 -23.80
N LYS A 72 -19.79 -0.60 -23.10
CA LYS A 72 -18.52 -1.31 -23.01
C LYS A 72 -17.86 -1.08 -21.62
N PRO A 73 -18.43 -1.60 -20.54
CA PRO A 73 -17.95 -1.35 -19.17
C PRO A 73 -16.49 -1.81 -18.97
N ASN A 74 -16.09 -2.90 -19.60
CA ASN A 74 -14.70 -3.39 -19.54
C ASN A 74 -13.70 -2.41 -20.15
N ARG A 75 -14.14 -1.53 -21.04
CA ARG A 75 -13.28 -0.51 -21.66
C ARG A 75 -12.84 0.56 -20.64
N LEU A 76 -13.71 0.91 -19.69
CA LEU A 76 -13.37 1.90 -18.66
C LEU A 76 -12.23 1.42 -17.78
N ILE A 77 -12.30 0.18 -17.26
CA ILE A 77 -11.25 -0.36 -16.38
C ILE A 77 -9.90 -0.47 -17.13
N VAL A 78 -9.93 -0.90 -18.41
CA VAL A 78 -8.74 -1.02 -19.24
C VAL A 78 -8.10 0.34 -19.50
N ILE A 79 -8.88 1.34 -19.93
CA ILE A 79 -8.38 2.70 -20.16
C ILE A 79 -7.82 3.28 -18.87
N THR A 80 -8.52 3.10 -17.74
CA THR A 80 -8.05 3.57 -16.43
C THR A 80 -6.71 2.93 -16.07
N PHE A 81 -6.58 1.61 -16.27
CA PHE A 81 -5.33 0.90 -16.01
C PHE A 81 -4.15 1.45 -16.81
N PHE A 82 -4.31 1.62 -18.12
CA PHE A 82 -3.24 2.18 -18.95
C PHE A 82 -2.94 3.66 -18.63
N THR A 83 -3.95 4.44 -18.26
CA THR A 83 -3.74 5.82 -17.79
C THR A 83 -2.92 5.86 -16.52
N THR A 84 -3.24 5.00 -15.55
CA THR A 84 -2.48 4.91 -14.29
C THR A 84 -1.08 4.36 -14.51
N LEU A 85 -0.89 3.43 -15.44
CA LEU A 85 0.41 2.91 -15.82
C LEU A 85 1.30 4.00 -16.46
N GLY A 86 0.72 4.83 -17.35
CA GLY A 86 1.42 5.99 -17.90
C GLY A 86 1.86 6.98 -16.83
N ASN A 87 0.99 7.25 -15.84
CA ASN A 87 1.33 8.09 -14.69
C ASN A 87 2.42 7.46 -13.81
N PHE A 88 2.39 6.14 -13.63
CA PHE A 88 3.45 5.40 -12.93
C PHE A 88 4.81 5.60 -13.61
N LEU A 89 4.90 5.43 -14.93
CA LEU A 89 6.15 5.62 -15.68
C LEU A 89 6.64 7.07 -15.59
N TYR A 90 5.72 8.04 -15.67
CA TYR A 90 6.05 9.46 -15.47
C TYR A 90 6.66 9.71 -14.08
N LYS A 91 6.00 9.23 -13.02
CA LYS A 91 6.48 9.39 -11.64
C LYS A 91 7.80 8.67 -11.40
N LEU A 92 7.96 7.47 -11.98
CA LEU A 92 9.19 6.70 -11.89
C LEU A 92 10.37 7.50 -12.46
N LYS A 93 10.18 8.12 -13.65
CA LYS A 93 11.22 8.90 -14.31
C LYS A 93 11.52 10.23 -13.60
N PHE A 94 10.48 10.99 -13.23
CA PHE A 94 10.66 12.39 -12.79
C PHE A 94 10.67 12.58 -11.27
N GLN A 95 10.16 11.62 -10.50
CA GLN A 95 10.11 11.71 -9.05
C GLN A 95 11.00 10.66 -8.38
N VAL A 96 10.84 9.37 -8.73
CA VAL A 96 11.55 8.28 -8.07
C VAL A 96 13.02 8.25 -8.47
N LEU A 97 13.33 8.39 -9.76
CA LEU A 97 14.72 8.31 -10.24
C LEU A 97 15.62 9.38 -9.60
N PRO A 98 15.26 10.68 -9.50
CA PRO A 98 16.05 11.65 -8.77
C PRO A 98 16.27 11.30 -7.30
N ILE A 99 15.21 10.81 -6.62
CA ILE A 99 15.30 10.37 -5.21
C ILE A 99 16.29 9.22 -5.09
N LEU A 100 16.22 8.21 -5.96
CA LEU A 100 17.15 7.08 -5.97
C LEU A 100 18.58 7.51 -6.23
N VAL A 101 18.82 8.44 -7.17
CA VAL A 101 20.17 8.97 -7.44
C VAL A 101 20.76 9.65 -6.20
N ILE A 102 19.99 10.53 -5.55
CA ILE A 102 20.42 11.19 -4.32
C ILE A 102 20.71 10.16 -3.22
N TYR A 103 19.83 9.18 -3.06
CA TYR A 103 20.00 8.13 -2.05
C TYR A 103 21.24 7.26 -2.33
N ILE A 104 21.48 6.88 -3.58
CA ILE A 104 22.68 6.13 -3.97
C ILE A 104 23.95 6.94 -3.68
N LEU A 105 23.95 8.23 -3.97
CA LEU A 105 25.11 9.10 -3.70
C LEU A 105 25.41 9.23 -2.21
N LEU A 106 24.38 9.33 -1.37
CA LEU A 106 24.54 9.50 0.08
C LEU A 106 24.80 8.18 0.81
N PHE A 107 24.20 7.06 0.36
CA PHE A 107 24.17 5.78 1.07
C PHE A 107 24.65 4.60 0.22
N TYR A 108 25.64 4.84 -0.65
CA TYR A 108 26.19 3.83 -1.58
C TYR A 108 26.51 2.48 -0.89
N ASN A 109 27.30 2.52 0.18
CA ASN A 109 27.74 1.32 0.90
C ASN A 109 26.56 0.54 1.52
N LEU A 110 25.51 1.24 1.94
CA LEU A 110 24.34 0.67 2.58
C LEU A 110 23.49 -0.12 1.59
N ILE A 111 23.27 0.43 0.39
CA ILE A 111 22.45 -0.18 -0.65
C ILE A 111 23.05 -1.51 -1.10
N PHE A 112 24.32 -1.51 -1.46
CA PHE A 112 24.99 -2.70 -1.97
C PHE A 112 25.14 -3.79 -0.91
N ARG A 113 25.12 -3.44 0.37
CA ARG A 113 25.14 -4.39 1.48
C ARG A 113 23.76 -5.00 1.76
N THR A 114 22.69 -4.22 1.60
CA THR A 114 21.32 -4.62 1.97
C THR A 114 20.57 -5.30 0.83
N ILE A 115 20.77 -4.85 -0.43
CA ILE A 115 19.98 -5.30 -1.58
C ILE A 115 20.76 -6.32 -2.40
N SER A 116 20.30 -7.58 -2.41
CA SER A 116 20.79 -8.59 -3.33
C SER A 116 19.99 -8.61 -4.63
N LEU A 117 20.62 -9.03 -5.75
CA LEU A 117 19.94 -9.16 -7.04
C LEU A 117 18.71 -10.08 -6.98
N LYS A 118 18.81 -11.18 -6.22
CA LYS A 118 17.70 -12.12 -6.01
C LYS A 118 16.50 -11.42 -5.36
N ARG A 119 16.72 -10.64 -4.28
CA ARG A 119 15.67 -9.88 -3.60
C ARG A 119 15.06 -8.83 -4.51
N PHE A 120 15.88 -8.17 -5.32
CA PHE A 120 15.38 -7.15 -6.25
C PHE A 120 14.46 -7.74 -7.33
N VAL A 121 14.81 -8.88 -7.92
CA VAL A 121 13.92 -9.56 -8.89
C VAL A 121 12.61 -9.99 -8.24
N LEU A 122 12.67 -10.54 -7.04
CA LEU A 122 11.49 -10.96 -6.29
C LEU A 122 10.62 -9.76 -5.90
N PHE A 123 11.24 -8.65 -5.51
CA PHE A 123 10.55 -7.38 -5.25
C PHE A 123 9.77 -6.89 -6.45
N ILE A 124 10.34 -6.92 -7.66
CA ILE A 124 9.63 -6.49 -8.88
C ILE A 124 8.38 -7.34 -9.08
N PHE A 125 8.46 -8.65 -8.92
CA PHE A 125 7.32 -9.56 -9.08
C PHE A 125 6.21 -9.27 -8.06
N VAL A 126 6.58 -9.19 -6.77
CA VAL A 126 5.66 -8.88 -5.68
C VAL A 126 5.07 -7.47 -5.84
N TYR A 127 5.86 -6.50 -6.32
CA TYR A 127 5.41 -5.13 -6.56
C TYR A 127 4.38 -5.04 -7.70
N ILE A 128 4.52 -5.83 -8.76
CA ILE A 128 3.51 -5.90 -9.84
C ILE A 128 2.16 -6.34 -9.27
N LEU A 129 2.12 -7.36 -8.42
CA LEU A 129 0.89 -7.78 -7.74
C LEU A 129 0.33 -6.69 -6.83
N SER A 130 1.19 -6.05 -6.03
CA SER A 130 0.82 -4.91 -5.17
C SER A 130 0.20 -3.76 -5.98
N TYR A 131 0.78 -3.44 -7.14
CA TYR A 131 0.28 -2.40 -8.03
C TYR A 131 -1.14 -2.69 -8.53
N ILE A 132 -1.41 -3.95 -8.92
CA ILE A 132 -2.73 -4.37 -9.39
C ILE A 132 -3.74 -4.31 -8.23
N VAL A 133 -3.39 -4.79 -7.04
CA VAL A 133 -4.25 -4.71 -5.84
C VAL A 133 -4.56 -3.24 -5.50
N ALA A 134 -3.56 -2.36 -5.51
CA ALA A 134 -3.71 -0.93 -5.27
C ALA A 134 -4.59 -0.24 -6.34
N PHE A 135 -4.43 -0.62 -7.62
CA PHE A 135 -5.27 -0.14 -8.71
C PHE A 135 -6.74 -0.53 -8.48
N LEU A 136 -7.01 -1.78 -8.12
CA LEU A 136 -8.38 -2.25 -7.87
C LEU A 136 -9.01 -1.55 -6.67
N LEU A 137 -8.24 -1.31 -5.59
CA LEU A 137 -8.70 -0.51 -4.44
C LEU A 137 -9.11 0.90 -4.89
N GLY A 138 -8.25 1.60 -5.62
CA GLY A 138 -8.56 2.93 -6.15
C GLY A 138 -9.79 2.94 -7.07
N TYR A 139 -9.93 1.90 -7.90
CA TYR A 139 -11.07 1.75 -8.80
C TYR A 139 -12.39 1.53 -8.04
N ILE A 140 -12.39 0.68 -7.01
CA ILE A 140 -13.56 0.46 -6.15
C ILE A 140 -13.96 1.75 -5.43
N ILE A 141 -12.99 2.47 -4.85
CA ILE A 141 -13.24 3.75 -4.18
C ILE A 141 -13.88 4.75 -5.16
N ALA A 142 -13.37 4.81 -6.39
CA ALA A 142 -13.92 5.69 -7.41
C ALA A 142 -15.37 5.33 -7.77
N LEU A 143 -15.71 4.05 -7.87
CA LEU A 143 -17.08 3.63 -8.13
C LEU A 143 -18.03 4.01 -6.99
N LEU A 144 -17.54 4.08 -5.74
CA LEU A 144 -18.33 4.55 -4.61
C LEU A 144 -18.72 6.05 -4.70
N SER A 145 -18.10 6.82 -5.61
CA SER A 145 -18.49 8.22 -5.86
C SER A 145 -19.94 8.38 -6.38
N THR A 146 -20.55 7.30 -6.84
CA THR A 146 -21.98 7.27 -7.18
C THR A 146 -22.89 7.39 -5.95
N VAL A 147 -22.36 7.08 -4.77
CA VAL A 147 -23.06 7.11 -3.49
C VAL A 147 -22.59 8.29 -2.64
N PHE A 148 -21.30 8.55 -2.65
CA PHE A 148 -20.68 9.60 -1.83
C PHE A 148 -20.36 10.84 -2.68
N ILE A 149 -20.97 11.96 -2.37
CA ILE A 149 -20.75 13.24 -3.07
C ILE A 149 -19.30 13.76 -2.84
N ARG A 150 -18.72 13.45 -1.67
CA ARG A 150 -17.35 13.87 -1.31
C ARG A 150 -16.39 12.68 -1.28
N ILE A 151 -15.92 12.28 -2.46
CA ILE A 151 -15.01 11.14 -2.60
C ILE A 151 -13.62 11.41 -2.00
N ASN A 152 -13.21 12.68 -1.89
CA ASN A 152 -11.90 13.05 -1.34
C ASN A 152 -11.75 12.54 0.10
N GLY A 153 -12.78 12.63 0.93
CA GLY A 153 -12.75 12.11 2.30
C GLY A 153 -12.52 10.60 2.36
N VAL A 154 -13.15 9.84 1.46
CA VAL A 154 -12.96 8.39 1.37
C VAL A 154 -11.55 8.05 0.90
N SER A 155 -11.03 8.79 -0.07
CA SER A 155 -9.66 8.61 -0.58
C SER A 155 -8.61 8.90 0.50
N GLU A 156 -8.77 9.95 1.28
CA GLU A 156 -7.86 10.28 2.39
C GLU A 156 -7.95 9.26 3.54
N LEU A 157 -9.15 8.76 3.86
CA LEU A 157 -9.32 7.67 4.82
C LEU A 157 -8.54 6.41 4.39
N VAL A 158 -8.68 6.00 3.12
CA VAL A 158 -7.96 4.85 2.60
C VAL A 158 -6.45 5.08 2.61
N ASN A 159 -6.00 6.30 2.32
CA ASN A 159 -4.59 6.65 2.42
C ASN A 159 -4.08 6.56 3.88
N ALA A 160 -4.86 7.02 4.85
CA ALA A 160 -4.53 6.87 6.27
C ALA A 160 -4.46 5.39 6.69
N LEU A 161 -5.40 4.57 6.26
CA LEU A 161 -5.40 3.13 6.50
C LEU A 161 -4.20 2.44 5.84
N LEU A 162 -3.81 2.87 4.64
CA LEU A 162 -2.61 2.37 3.96
C LEU A 162 -1.34 2.70 4.76
N ILE A 163 -1.24 3.91 5.32
CA ILE A 163 -0.09 4.32 6.13
C ILE A 163 -0.01 3.51 7.41
N ILE A 164 -1.13 3.30 8.09
CA ILE A 164 -1.19 2.58 9.38
C ILE A 164 -1.02 1.07 9.17
N PHE A 165 -1.90 0.44 8.38
CA PHE A 165 -1.94 -1.01 8.22
C PHE A 165 -1.01 -1.53 7.11
N GLY A 166 -0.52 -0.65 6.26
CA GLY A 166 0.50 -0.99 5.25
C GLY A 166 1.93 -0.73 5.71
N GLY A 167 2.13 -0.17 6.91
CA GLY A 167 3.48 0.15 7.40
C GLY A 167 4.12 1.35 6.68
N GLY A 168 3.32 2.33 6.26
CA GLY A 168 3.82 3.47 5.48
C GLY A 168 4.69 4.46 6.25
N LEU A 169 4.62 4.47 7.58
CA LEU A 169 5.45 5.29 8.46
C LEU A 169 6.61 4.50 9.06
N LEU A 170 6.31 3.30 9.56
CA LEU A 170 7.24 2.44 10.28
C LEU A 170 7.06 1.00 9.82
N PRO A 171 8.12 0.18 9.84
CA PRO A 171 8.01 -1.25 9.60
C PRO A 171 6.96 -1.89 10.51
N LEU A 172 6.08 -2.72 9.95
CA LEU A 172 5.05 -3.42 10.75
C LEU A 172 5.62 -4.33 11.83
N ASP A 173 6.86 -4.78 11.66
CA ASP A 173 7.56 -5.58 12.66
C ASP A 173 7.81 -4.83 13.99
N LEU A 174 7.74 -3.49 13.98
CA LEU A 174 7.83 -2.65 15.16
C LEU A 174 6.47 -2.44 15.86
N TYR A 175 5.39 -2.96 15.27
CA TYR A 175 4.05 -2.81 15.82
C TYR A 175 3.78 -3.82 16.92
N PRO A 176 2.88 -3.50 17.89
CA PRO A 176 2.38 -4.49 18.85
C PRO A 176 1.79 -5.69 18.10
N LYS A 177 1.99 -6.90 18.64
CA LYS A 177 1.60 -8.18 18.02
C LYS A 177 0.15 -8.22 17.52
N LEU A 178 -0.77 -7.59 18.25
CA LEU A 178 -2.18 -7.51 17.85
C LEU A 178 -2.35 -6.71 16.57
N LEU A 179 -1.73 -5.52 16.48
CA LEU A 179 -1.83 -4.64 15.33
C LEU A 179 -1.15 -5.24 14.10
N LEU A 180 -0.02 -5.89 14.29
CA LEU A 180 0.67 -6.64 13.23
C LEU A 180 -0.26 -7.70 12.61
N ARG A 181 -0.88 -8.55 13.43
CA ARG A 181 -1.80 -9.60 12.96
C ARG A 181 -3.01 -9.04 12.20
N ILE A 182 -3.58 -7.92 12.69
CA ILE A 182 -4.68 -7.24 12.01
C ILE A 182 -4.19 -6.71 10.66
N SER A 183 -3.01 -6.09 10.62
CA SER A 183 -2.42 -5.57 9.39
C SER A 183 -2.23 -6.66 8.34
N GLU A 184 -1.68 -7.81 8.71
CA GLU A 184 -1.41 -8.94 7.81
C GLU A 184 -2.63 -9.46 7.06
N ILE A 185 -3.84 -9.29 7.63
CA ILE A 185 -5.10 -9.73 7.00
C ILE A 185 -5.64 -8.66 6.05
N THR A 186 -5.16 -7.41 6.12
CA THR A 186 -5.70 -6.29 5.32
C THR A 186 -5.11 -6.24 3.90
N PRO A 187 -5.83 -5.63 2.93
CA PRO A 187 -5.28 -5.38 1.60
C PRO A 187 -4.13 -4.36 1.63
N PHE A 188 -4.03 -3.55 2.67
CA PHE A 188 -3.00 -2.53 2.84
C PHE A 188 -1.62 -3.15 3.06
N TYR A 189 -1.55 -4.25 3.81
CA TYR A 189 -0.36 -5.08 3.93
C TYR A 189 0.12 -5.57 2.56
N ALA A 190 -0.79 -6.14 1.77
CA ALA A 190 -0.49 -6.66 0.43
C ALA A 190 0.03 -5.60 -0.53
N VAL A 191 -0.43 -4.33 -0.37
CA VAL A 191 -0.06 -3.21 -1.25
C VAL A 191 1.28 -2.62 -0.89
N MET A 192 1.61 -2.46 0.39
CA MET A 192 2.74 -1.65 0.81
C MET A 192 3.81 -2.43 1.55
N TYR A 193 3.47 -3.10 2.66
CA TYR A 193 4.46 -3.84 3.44
C TYR A 193 5.04 -5.03 2.67
N ALA A 194 4.20 -5.78 1.96
CA ALA A 194 4.60 -6.98 1.24
C ALA A 194 5.82 -6.77 0.31
N PRO A 195 5.82 -5.82 -0.66
CA PRO A 195 6.97 -5.59 -1.51
C PRO A 195 8.18 -5.03 -0.74
N ILE A 196 7.97 -4.15 0.25
CA ILE A 196 9.07 -3.58 1.02
C ILE A 196 9.78 -4.66 1.84
N SER A 197 9.03 -5.54 2.49
CA SER A 197 9.60 -6.61 3.31
C SER A 197 10.48 -7.56 2.49
N ILE A 198 10.14 -7.80 1.22
CA ILE A 198 10.94 -8.63 0.32
C ILE A 198 12.30 -8.03 0.02
N ILE A 199 12.38 -6.72 -0.16
CA ILE A 199 13.66 -6.09 -0.52
C ILE A 199 14.53 -5.81 0.70
N VAL A 200 13.92 -5.54 1.85
CA VAL A 200 14.65 -5.15 3.08
C VAL A 200 15.07 -6.36 3.89
N HIS A 201 14.18 -7.35 4.05
CA HIS A 201 14.45 -8.51 4.92
C HIS A 201 14.86 -9.75 4.14
N ASP A 202 15.64 -10.60 4.79
CA ASP A 202 15.95 -11.93 4.30
C ASP A 202 14.81 -12.88 4.66
N ASN A 203 13.82 -12.96 3.75
CA ASN A 203 12.65 -13.78 3.98
C ASN A 203 12.90 -15.22 3.57
N ASP A 204 12.53 -16.16 4.42
CA ASP A 204 12.46 -17.58 4.09
C ASP A 204 11.35 -17.87 3.06
N LEU A 205 11.39 -19.03 2.44
CA LEU A 205 10.40 -19.44 1.44
C LEU A 205 8.98 -19.43 2.00
N GLY A 206 8.80 -19.80 3.27
CA GLY A 206 7.49 -19.80 3.92
C GLY A 206 6.86 -18.41 3.99
N LYS A 207 7.65 -17.39 4.37
CA LYS A 207 7.20 -16.00 4.42
C LYS A 207 6.90 -15.42 3.03
N VAL A 208 7.73 -15.76 2.04
CA VAL A 208 7.48 -15.36 0.64
C VAL A 208 6.17 -15.94 0.12
N LEU A 209 5.92 -17.24 0.36
CA LEU A 209 4.68 -17.89 -0.05
C LEU A 209 3.46 -17.30 0.68
N PHE A 210 3.58 -16.98 1.96
CA PHE A 210 2.53 -16.29 2.71
C PHE A 210 2.19 -14.93 2.08
N ILE A 211 3.21 -14.11 1.79
CA ILE A 211 3.04 -12.79 1.14
C ILE A 211 2.30 -12.94 -0.19
N LEU A 212 2.73 -13.84 -1.04
CA LEU A 212 2.09 -14.09 -2.33
C LEU A 212 0.66 -14.60 -2.16
N GLY A 213 0.42 -15.47 -1.18
CA GLY A 213 -0.91 -15.96 -0.83
C GLY A 213 -1.87 -14.84 -0.46
N VAL A 214 -1.43 -13.92 0.41
CA VAL A 214 -2.23 -12.74 0.81
C VAL A 214 -2.51 -11.83 -0.38
N GLN A 215 -1.52 -11.59 -1.25
CA GLN A 215 -1.70 -10.76 -2.44
C GLN A 215 -2.69 -11.38 -3.44
N ILE A 216 -2.56 -12.67 -3.73
CA ILE A 216 -3.48 -13.37 -4.63
C ILE A 216 -4.89 -13.41 -4.05
N PHE A 217 -5.03 -13.67 -2.76
CA PHE A 217 -6.32 -13.63 -2.07
C PHE A 217 -7.02 -12.29 -2.25
N TRP A 218 -6.34 -11.18 -1.95
CA TRP A 218 -6.92 -9.84 -2.10
C TRP A 218 -7.16 -9.46 -3.56
N LEU A 219 -6.29 -9.89 -4.47
CA LEU A 219 -6.49 -9.66 -5.91
C LEU A 219 -7.79 -10.29 -6.38
N ILE A 220 -8.07 -11.55 -6.01
CA ILE A 220 -9.30 -12.25 -6.40
C ILE A 220 -10.53 -11.56 -5.80
N ILE A 221 -10.51 -11.25 -4.51
CA ILE A 221 -11.63 -10.57 -3.83
C ILE A 221 -11.93 -9.22 -4.48
N LEU A 222 -10.91 -8.38 -4.68
CA LEU A 222 -11.09 -7.05 -5.24
C LEU A 222 -11.50 -7.09 -6.71
N LEU A 223 -11.06 -8.07 -7.49
CA LEU A 223 -11.56 -8.30 -8.84
C LEU A 223 -13.05 -8.62 -8.85
N ILE A 224 -13.51 -9.50 -7.97
CA ILE A 224 -14.93 -9.84 -7.85
C ILE A 224 -15.74 -8.61 -7.44
N ILE A 225 -15.30 -7.88 -6.42
CA ILE A 225 -15.98 -6.67 -5.92
C ILE A 225 -16.02 -5.60 -7.02
N SER A 226 -14.91 -5.34 -7.70
CA SER A 226 -14.82 -4.32 -8.75
C SER A 226 -15.76 -4.62 -9.92
N LYS A 227 -15.85 -5.89 -10.33
CA LYS A 227 -16.76 -6.33 -11.39
C LYS A 227 -18.22 -6.17 -11.00
N ARG A 228 -18.60 -6.61 -9.80
CA ARG A 228 -19.97 -6.49 -9.27
C ARG A 228 -20.40 -5.03 -9.13
N LEU A 229 -19.52 -4.21 -8.54
CA LEU A 229 -19.78 -2.80 -8.32
C LEU A 229 -19.84 -2.02 -9.63
N SER A 230 -18.99 -2.33 -10.62
CA SER A 230 -19.05 -1.75 -11.95
C SER A 230 -20.42 -2.03 -12.60
N GLN A 231 -20.87 -3.27 -12.59
CA GLN A 231 -22.18 -3.64 -13.15
C GLN A 231 -23.32 -2.86 -12.49
N TYR A 232 -23.29 -2.74 -11.15
CA TYR A 232 -24.29 -1.97 -10.41
C TYR A 232 -24.30 -0.49 -10.84
N VAL A 233 -23.13 0.13 -10.92
CA VAL A 233 -23.00 1.53 -11.31
C VAL A 233 -23.47 1.74 -12.74
N PHE A 234 -23.07 0.91 -13.69
CA PHE A 234 -23.47 1.03 -15.08
C PHE A 234 -24.99 0.88 -15.25
N ASN A 235 -25.61 -0.12 -14.62
CA ASN A 235 -27.06 -0.31 -14.66
C ASN A 235 -27.83 0.91 -14.10
N LYS A 236 -27.29 1.54 -13.05
CA LYS A 236 -27.90 2.75 -12.46
C LYS A 236 -27.89 3.93 -13.45
N PHE A 237 -26.80 4.11 -14.22
CA PHE A 237 -26.72 5.19 -15.21
C PHE A 237 -27.51 4.87 -16.48
N ASP A 238 -27.66 3.61 -16.87
CA ASP A 238 -28.48 3.20 -18.01
C ASP A 238 -29.96 3.55 -17.79
N ILE A 239 -30.46 3.31 -16.57
CA ILE A 239 -31.85 3.66 -16.18
C ILE A 239 -32.07 5.18 -16.13
N MET A 240 -31.06 5.97 -15.83
CA MET A 240 -31.17 7.43 -15.74
C MET A 240 -31.01 8.16 -17.07
N GLY A 241 -30.48 7.50 -18.09
CA GLY A 241 -30.16 8.06 -19.41
C GLY A 241 -31.06 7.57 -20.56
N GLY A 242 -32.05 6.70 -20.25
CA GLY A 242 -33.01 6.17 -21.23
C GLY A 242 -34.33 6.95 -21.25
#